data_796a6afcc57192691281d6739c94c5e3
#
_entry.id   796a6afcc57192691281d6739c94c5e3
#
_cell.length_a   1.000
_cell.length_b   1.000
_cell.length_c   1.000
_cell.angle_alpha   90.00
_cell.angle_beta   90.00
_cell.angle_gamma   90.00
#
_symmetry.space_group_name_H-M   'P 1'
#
loop_
_entity.id
_entity.type
_entity.pdbx_description
1 polymer ?
#
loop_
_entity_poly.entity_id
_entity_poly.type
_entity_poly.pdbx_seq_one_letter_code
_entity_poly.pdbx_strand_id
1 'polypeptide(L)'
;MTGVLFSPLSRQFSTETPEETQFWLETVLHSLDIGNVAWPWEQASRWARMVGTEFKLQVVREQEAGIPVSDYMKIPHNMYEEAVLPKLAGGQIGFANFIVKPCLEVRAPGLHRADF
;
A
#
# COMPACT_ATOMS: atom_id res chain seq x y z
N MET A 1 33.60 9.72 -23.18
CA MET A 1 32.32 10.11 -22.58
C MET A 1 31.64 8.85 -22.06
N THR A 2 31.86 8.53 -20.80
CA THR A 2 31.24 7.37 -20.13
C THR A 2 30.01 7.88 -19.42
N GLY A 3 28.85 7.62 -20.02
CA GLY A 3 27.55 7.89 -19.39
C GLY A 3 27.38 6.98 -18.16
N VAL A 4 27.43 7.56 -16.99
CA VAL A 4 27.05 6.88 -15.74
C VAL A 4 25.54 6.66 -15.81
N LEU A 5 25.13 5.43 -16.09
CA LEU A 5 23.75 4.98 -15.91
C LEU A 5 23.44 5.04 -14.41
N PHE A 6 22.85 6.13 -14.00
CA PHE A 6 22.28 6.23 -12.65
C PHE A 6 21.15 5.21 -12.52
N SER A 7 21.45 4.09 -11.88
CA SER A 7 20.41 3.17 -11.43
C SER A 7 19.55 3.89 -10.39
N PRO A 8 18.22 3.95 -10.54
CA PRO A 8 17.32 4.57 -9.55
C PRO A 8 17.37 3.89 -8.18
N LEU A 9 18.00 2.73 -8.09
CA LEU A 9 18.10 1.89 -6.89
C LEU A 9 19.22 2.30 -5.91
N SER A 10 20.03 3.32 -6.22
CA SER A 10 21.18 3.72 -5.40
C SER A 10 21.10 5.13 -4.83
N ARG A 11 19.91 5.73 -4.76
CA ARG A 11 19.79 7.02 -4.08
C ARG A 11 20.06 6.83 -2.59
N GLN A 12 21.24 7.21 -2.14
CA GLN A 12 21.54 7.36 -0.73
C GLN A 12 20.58 8.38 -0.10
N PHE A 13 20.21 8.15 1.15
CA PHE A 13 19.46 9.12 1.92
C PHE A 13 20.28 10.42 2.01
N SER A 14 19.74 11.49 1.46
CA SER A 14 20.30 12.84 1.51
C SER A 14 19.19 13.84 1.77
N THR A 15 19.50 14.88 2.52
CA THR A 15 18.64 16.03 2.79
C THR A 15 19.40 17.34 2.57
N GLU A 16 20.39 17.30 1.69
CA GLU A 16 21.27 18.47 1.43
C GLU A 16 20.55 19.55 0.62
N THR A 17 19.58 19.13 -0.20
CA THR A 17 18.77 20.08 -0.99
C THR A 17 17.30 20.08 -0.54
N PRO A 18 16.55 21.17 -0.77
CA PRO A 18 15.10 21.20 -0.50
C PRO A 18 14.34 20.12 -1.25
N GLU A 19 14.72 19.81 -2.49
CA GLU A 19 14.09 18.79 -3.33
C GLU A 19 14.30 17.39 -2.76
N GLU A 20 15.50 17.09 -2.25
CA GLU A 20 15.79 15.83 -1.58
C GLU A 20 15.01 15.71 -0.27
N THR A 21 14.97 16.78 0.50
CA THR A 21 14.19 16.83 1.74
C THR A 21 12.71 16.57 1.45
N GLN A 22 12.13 17.25 0.46
CA GLN A 22 10.74 17.04 0.05
C GLN A 22 10.50 15.59 -0.39
N PHE A 23 11.36 15.05 -1.23
CA PHE A 23 11.26 13.64 -1.69
C PHE A 23 11.21 12.66 -0.52
N TRP A 24 12.05 12.87 0.50
CA TRP A 24 12.06 11.99 1.67
C TRP A 24 10.84 12.16 2.55
N LEU A 25 10.36 13.38 2.74
CA LEU A 25 9.11 13.64 3.48
C LEU A 25 7.91 12.98 2.80
N GLU A 26 7.78 13.12 1.48
CA GLU A 26 6.74 12.46 0.69
C GLU A 26 6.85 10.94 0.80
N THR A 27 8.07 10.40 0.75
CA THR A 27 8.34 8.97 0.88
C THR A 27 7.91 8.42 2.23
N VAL A 28 8.28 9.10 3.31
CA VAL A 28 7.92 8.71 4.67
C VAL A 28 6.41 8.79 4.85
N LEU A 29 5.79 9.89 4.44
CA LEU A 29 4.36 10.10 4.55
C LEU A 29 3.59 9.01 3.79
N HIS A 30 3.97 8.73 2.55
CA HIS A 30 3.36 7.69 1.74
C HIS A 30 3.53 6.28 2.36
N SER A 31 4.72 6.00 2.90
CA SER A 31 4.99 4.72 3.56
C SER A 31 4.16 4.53 4.83
N LEU A 32 3.93 5.60 5.59
CA LEU A 32 3.06 5.57 6.76
C LEU A 32 1.59 5.39 6.37
N ASP A 33 1.15 6.03 5.30
CA ASP A 33 -0.23 5.95 4.81
C ASP A 33 -0.61 4.54 4.36
N ILE A 34 0.28 3.85 3.65
CA ILE A 34 0.04 2.47 3.18
C ILE A 34 0.50 1.39 4.17
N GLY A 35 1.13 1.77 5.28
CA GLY A 35 1.79 0.86 6.23
C GLY A 35 0.85 0.09 7.16
N ASN A 36 -0.45 0.26 7.06
CA ASN A 36 -1.45 -0.34 7.95
C ASN A 36 -1.37 -1.88 8.03
N VAL A 37 -0.90 -2.55 6.99
CA VAL A 37 -0.72 -4.02 6.98
C VAL A 37 0.41 -4.50 7.89
N ALA A 38 1.32 -3.60 8.29
CA ALA A 38 2.41 -3.88 9.22
C ALA A 38 2.03 -3.60 10.69
N TRP A 39 0.82 -3.12 10.95
CA TRP A 39 0.34 -2.87 12.31
C TRP A 39 -0.01 -4.17 13.05
N PRO A 40 -0.10 -4.16 14.39
CA PRO A 40 -0.61 -5.30 15.13
C PRO A 40 -1.97 -5.76 14.61
N TRP A 41 -2.22 -7.07 14.64
CA TRP A 41 -3.37 -7.71 14.01
C TRP A 41 -4.71 -7.02 14.29
N GLU A 42 -4.95 -6.61 15.52
CA GLU A 42 -6.20 -5.96 15.90
C GLU A 42 -6.45 -4.67 15.12
N GLN A 43 -5.44 -3.81 15.03
CA GLN A 43 -5.52 -2.55 14.31
C GLN A 43 -5.55 -2.77 12.79
N ALA A 44 -4.68 -3.64 12.27
CA ALA A 44 -4.61 -3.94 10.85
C ALA A 44 -5.93 -4.54 10.34
N SER A 45 -6.52 -5.49 11.07
CA SER A 45 -7.80 -6.11 10.68
C SER A 45 -8.97 -5.14 10.74
N ARG A 46 -9.01 -4.27 11.74
CA ARG A 46 -10.01 -3.19 11.83
C ARG A 46 -9.90 -2.23 10.65
N TRP A 47 -8.69 -1.80 10.33
CA TRP A 47 -8.43 -0.92 9.20
C TRP A 47 -8.82 -1.55 7.87
N ALA A 48 -8.43 -2.81 7.65
CA ALA A 48 -8.80 -3.56 6.46
C ALA A 48 -10.33 -3.61 6.23
N ARG A 49 -11.12 -3.78 7.29
CA ARG A 49 -12.58 -3.77 7.22
C ARG A 49 -13.14 -2.39 6.88
N MET A 50 -12.55 -1.33 7.42
CA MET A 50 -12.96 0.05 7.12
C MET A 50 -12.69 0.37 5.63
N VAL A 51 -11.50 0.09 5.12
CA VAL A 51 -11.14 0.27 3.71
C VAL A 51 -12.04 -0.59 2.80
N GLY A 52 -12.30 -1.84 3.17
CA GLY A 52 -13.21 -2.70 2.43
C GLY A 52 -14.63 -2.14 2.36
N THR A 53 -15.09 -1.50 3.42
CA THR A 53 -16.40 -0.81 3.44
C THR A 53 -16.42 0.38 2.50
N GLU A 54 -15.34 1.17 2.45
CA GLU A 54 -15.22 2.27 1.50
C GLU A 54 -15.23 1.78 0.05
N PHE A 55 -14.48 0.73 -0.27
CA PHE A 55 -14.49 0.13 -1.60
C PHE A 55 -15.88 -0.35 -2.01
N LYS A 56 -16.62 -0.97 -1.10
CA LYS A 56 -18.00 -1.37 -1.35
C LYS A 56 -18.89 -0.17 -1.69
N LEU A 57 -18.81 0.92 -0.93
CA LEU A 57 -19.58 2.13 -1.18
C LEU A 57 -19.19 2.78 -2.51
N GLN A 58 -17.90 2.77 -2.85
CA GLN A 58 -17.40 3.26 -4.13
C GLN A 58 -17.97 2.44 -5.28
N VAL A 59 -17.93 1.10 -5.20
CA VAL A 59 -18.50 0.20 -6.22
C VAL A 59 -19.96 0.51 -6.48
N VAL A 60 -20.78 0.70 -5.44
CA VAL A 60 -22.19 1.05 -5.59
C VAL A 60 -22.36 2.36 -6.37
N ARG A 61 -21.61 3.40 -6.02
CA ARG A 61 -21.67 4.70 -6.69
C ARG A 61 -21.20 4.64 -8.14
N GLU A 62 -20.14 3.88 -8.41
CA GLU A 62 -19.62 3.67 -9.77
C GLU A 62 -20.63 2.93 -10.65
N GLN A 63 -21.29 1.91 -10.10
CA GLN A 63 -22.36 1.19 -10.81
C GLN A 63 -23.56 2.08 -11.11
N GLU A 64 -24.01 2.89 -10.15
CA GLU A 64 -25.08 3.87 -10.32
C GLU A 64 -24.73 4.93 -11.39
N ALA A 65 -23.45 5.32 -11.49
CA ALA A 65 -22.94 6.26 -12.47
C ALA A 65 -22.64 5.62 -13.84
N GLY A 66 -22.78 4.30 -13.99
CA GLY A 66 -22.45 3.59 -15.23
C GLY A 66 -20.94 3.52 -15.52
N ILE A 67 -20.10 3.67 -14.49
CA ILE A 67 -18.64 3.60 -14.60
C ILE A 67 -18.18 2.14 -14.42
N PRO A 68 -17.21 1.66 -15.24
CA PRO A 68 -16.66 0.32 -15.06
C PRO A 68 -16.01 0.14 -13.68
N VAL A 69 -16.38 -0.94 -13.00
CA VAL A 69 -15.89 -1.26 -11.65
C VAL A 69 -14.81 -2.33 -11.71
N SER A 70 -13.71 -2.11 -10.97
CA SER A 70 -12.64 -3.11 -10.81
C SER A 70 -13.09 -4.30 -9.95
N ASP A 71 -12.84 -5.52 -10.42
CA ASP A 71 -13.32 -6.75 -9.77
C ASP A 71 -12.76 -6.95 -8.36
N TYR A 72 -11.52 -6.49 -8.10
CA TYR A 72 -10.93 -6.60 -6.76
C TYR A 72 -11.64 -5.75 -5.71
N MET A 73 -12.36 -4.71 -6.13
CA MET A 73 -13.15 -3.83 -5.24
C MET A 73 -14.53 -4.39 -4.93
N LYS A 74 -15.01 -5.38 -5.70
CA LYS A 74 -16.30 -6.03 -5.49
C LYS A 74 -16.24 -6.97 -4.29
N ILE A 75 -16.50 -6.44 -3.10
CA ILE A 75 -16.49 -7.19 -1.84
C ILE A 75 -17.94 -7.52 -1.44
N PRO A 76 -18.21 -8.74 -0.92
CA PRO A 76 -19.56 -9.13 -0.49
C PRO A 76 -20.13 -8.24 0.62
N HIS A 77 -21.44 -8.31 0.78
CA HIS A 77 -22.28 -7.31 1.47
C HIS A 77 -21.90 -6.97 2.92
N ASN A 78 -21.30 -7.88 3.67
CA ASN A 78 -21.00 -7.63 5.07
C ASN A 78 -19.54 -7.97 5.40
N MET A 79 -18.75 -6.97 5.68
CA MET A 79 -17.34 -7.11 6.02
C MET A 79 -17.06 -7.83 7.35
N TYR A 80 -18.10 -8.06 8.13
CA TYR A 80 -18.03 -8.75 9.43
C TYR A 80 -18.49 -10.20 9.37
N GLU A 81 -19.02 -10.64 8.23
CA GLU A 81 -19.37 -12.04 8.03
C GLU A 81 -18.12 -12.90 7.86
N GLU A 82 -18.10 -14.06 8.50
CA GLU A 82 -16.98 -15.00 8.45
C GLU A 82 -16.68 -15.47 7.02
N ALA A 83 -17.71 -15.64 6.19
CA ALA A 83 -17.57 -16.01 4.77
C ALA A 83 -16.82 -14.98 3.93
N VAL A 84 -16.70 -13.71 4.37
CA VAL A 84 -16.00 -12.64 3.66
C VAL A 84 -14.52 -12.59 4.03
N LEU A 85 -14.12 -13.15 5.17
CA LEU A 85 -12.75 -13.11 5.68
C LEU A 85 -11.69 -13.61 4.70
N PRO A 86 -11.88 -14.73 3.98
CA PRO A 86 -10.87 -15.20 3.03
C PRO A 86 -10.62 -14.21 1.89
N LYS A 87 -11.66 -13.56 1.39
CA LYS A 87 -11.53 -12.56 0.32
C LYS A 87 -10.86 -11.29 0.83
N LEU A 88 -11.23 -10.83 2.02
CA LEU A 88 -10.61 -9.68 2.67
C LEU A 88 -9.12 -9.95 2.93
N ALA A 89 -8.78 -11.11 3.49
CA ALA A 89 -7.40 -11.54 3.74
C ALA A 89 -6.59 -11.63 2.44
N GLY A 90 -7.16 -12.22 1.39
CA GLY A 90 -6.53 -12.27 0.06
C GLY A 90 -6.23 -10.89 -0.50
N GLY A 91 -7.14 -9.95 -0.36
CA GLY A 91 -6.94 -8.54 -0.73
C GLY A 91 -5.82 -7.88 0.06
N GLN A 92 -5.75 -8.11 1.37
CA GLN A 92 -4.67 -7.57 2.22
C GLN A 92 -3.30 -8.18 1.90
N ILE A 93 -3.24 -9.49 1.63
CA ILE A 93 -2.01 -10.16 1.19
C ILE A 93 -1.55 -9.61 -0.16
N GLY A 94 -2.47 -9.41 -1.11
CA GLY A 94 -2.18 -8.79 -2.39
C GLY A 94 -1.65 -7.37 -2.22
N PHE A 95 -2.31 -6.55 -1.42
CA PHE A 95 -1.88 -5.18 -1.13
C PHE A 95 -0.48 -5.15 -0.50
N ALA A 96 -0.22 -5.99 0.49
CA ALA A 96 1.10 -6.10 1.13
C ALA A 96 2.19 -6.48 0.13
N ASN A 97 1.95 -7.48 -0.72
CA ASN A 97 2.96 -8.01 -1.64
C ASN A 97 3.20 -7.12 -2.86
N PHE A 98 2.13 -6.52 -3.43
CA PHE A 98 2.23 -5.80 -4.70
C PHE A 98 2.37 -4.29 -4.54
N ILE A 99 2.00 -3.72 -3.40
CA ILE A 99 2.06 -2.27 -3.16
C ILE A 99 3.06 -1.94 -2.04
N VAL A 100 2.85 -2.47 -0.83
CA VAL A 100 3.64 -2.06 0.34
C VAL A 100 5.07 -2.56 0.25
N LYS A 101 5.27 -3.84 0.01
CA LYS A 101 6.59 -4.45 -0.06
C LYS A 101 7.47 -3.80 -1.13
N PRO A 102 7.07 -3.65 -2.41
CA PRO A 102 7.87 -2.95 -3.40
C PRO A 102 8.17 -1.50 -3.02
N CYS A 103 7.21 -0.79 -2.43
CA CYS A 103 7.40 0.59 -1.97
C CYS A 103 8.52 0.69 -0.93
N LEU A 104 8.54 -0.22 0.04
CA LEU A 104 9.57 -0.23 1.08
C LEU A 104 10.92 -0.72 0.54
N GLU A 105 10.96 -1.72 -0.33
CA GLU A 105 12.19 -2.27 -0.92
C GLU A 105 12.90 -1.25 -1.82
N VAL A 106 12.16 -0.48 -2.61
CA VAL A 106 12.73 0.55 -3.50
C VAL A 106 13.27 1.74 -2.72
N ARG A 107 12.65 2.06 -1.58
CA ARG A 107 12.93 3.29 -0.83
C ARG A 107 13.87 3.12 0.35
N ALA A 108 14.21 1.89 0.71
CA ALA A 108 15.15 1.56 1.77
C ALA A 108 16.28 0.64 1.26
N PRO A 109 17.13 1.09 0.30
CA PRO A 109 18.29 0.33 -0.12
C PRO A 109 19.34 0.33 1.00
N GLY A 110 19.24 -0.59 1.92
CA GLY A 110 20.12 -0.68 3.10
C GLY A 110 19.47 -1.36 4.29
N LEU A 111 18.14 -1.50 4.30
CA LEU A 111 17.46 -2.38 5.25
C LEU A 111 17.49 -3.83 4.73
N HIS A 112 18.70 -4.35 4.49
CA HIS A 112 18.87 -5.77 4.27
C HIS A 112 18.57 -6.50 5.57
N ARG A 113 17.54 -7.38 5.47
CA ARG A 113 17.34 -8.56 6.31
C ARG A 113 18.23 -8.57 7.56
N ALA A 114 17.82 -7.86 8.57
CA ALA A 114 18.12 -8.27 9.93
C ALA A 114 17.01 -9.25 10.30
N ASP A 115 17.42 -10.43 10.62
CA ASP A 115 16.67 -11.57 11.06
C ASP A 115 15.45 -11.23 11.93
N PHE A 116 14.26 -11.54 11.39
CA PHE A 116 13.06 -11.70 12.20
C PHE A 116 12.63 -13.15 12.12
#